data_f16e6bec40f39546bfec24f8ba84ed12
#
_entry.id   f16e6bec40f39546bfec24f8ba84ed12
#
_cell.length_a   1.000
_cell.length_b   1.000
_cell.length_c   1.000
_cell.angle_alpha   90.00
_cell.angle_beta   90.00
_cell.angle_gamma   90.00
#
_symmetry.space_group_name_H-M   'P 1'
#
loop_
_entity.id
_entity.type
_entity.pdbx_description
1 polymer ?
#
loop_
_entity_poly.entity_id
_entity_poly.type
_entity_poly.pdbx_seq_one_letter_code
_entity_poly.pdbx_strand_id
1 'polypeptide(L)'
;SPTLAPTKCSSQPICDLKWLPPAQKILRIGELDSCEVTSQFITISLDGRLIVWDTNIDTTNVHVNDDGFLPGASLINEWTPVFTMNILKNPKAGIYLPTRLFHVFTEQGKLTGDARIMTDEGQVVGFNWVNGLDRSLAGRQNPQVTMKHQLLYHTALSFAESPFLPGIFLSVDRSQIVLSDLKTNVIELFRSSARPQSVTCAAFSPTRPSVFLVGKENGEIEVWALLDKSHECLFTQSVASAKVVSISFGVGHNDKQFLAVGCGDGSLMIYKVPDFMSKPSQDEAEMMKQFIEQQRNFVNQTEE
;
A
#
# COMPACT_ATOMS: atom_id res chain seq x y z
N SER A 1 2.55 15.38 -25.24
CA SER A 1 2.17 14.51 -24.10
C SER A 1 1.78 13.15 -24.65
N PRO A 2 2.25 12.05 -24.05
CA PRO A 2 1.89 10.71 -24.50
C PRO A 2 0.37 10.53 -24.36
N THR A 3 -0.27 10.06 -25.42
CA THR A 3 -1.67 9.67 -25.41
C THR A 3 -1.78 8.19 -25.10
N LEU A 4 -2.55 7.85 -24.07
CA LEU A 4 -2.83 6.47 -23.72
C LEU A 4 -3.94 5.92 -24.61
N ALA A 5 -3.71 4.75 -25.19
CA ALA A 5 -4.77 4.04 -25.90
C ALA A 5 -5.85 3.61 -24.89
N PRO A 6 -7.13 4.00 -25.08
CA PRO A 6 -8.20 3.74 -24.08
C PRO A 6 -8.38 2.26 -23.72
N THR A 7 -8.04 1.36 -24.65
CA THR A 7 -8.17 -0.10 -24.46
C THR A 7 -7.07 -0.72 -23.59
N LYS A 8 -5.96 0.00 -23.38
CA LYS A 8 -4.81 -0.48 -22.60
C LYS A 8 -4.79 0.03 -21.18
N CYS A 9 -5.63 1.02 -20.85
CA CYS A 9 -5.75 1.61 -19.52
C CYS A 9 -6.83 0.89 -18.70
N SER A 10 -6.83 1.18 -17.43
CA SER A 10 -7.95 0.84 -16.55
C SER A 10 -9.21 1.63 -16.94
N SER A 11 -10.37 0.97 -16.88
CA SER A 11 -11.67 1.60 -17.12
C SER A 11 -12.23 2.29 -15.87
N GLN A 12 -11.65 2.02 -14.71
CA GLN A 12 -12.05 2.49 -13.39
C GLN A 12 -10.92 3.31 -12.73
N PRO A 13 -11.21 4.10 -11.70
CA PRO A 13 -10.21 4.88 -10.98
C PRO A 13 -9.04 4.04 -10.47
N ILE A 14 -7.83 4.59 -10.54
CA ILE A 14 -6.64 4.03 -9.90
C ILE A 14 -6.76 4.25 -8.40
N CYS A 15 -6.60 3.18 -7.62
CA CYS A 15 -6.72 3.20 -6.17
C CYS A 15 -5.37 3.36 -5.48
N ASP A 16 -4.32 2.78 -6.06
CA ASP A 16 -2.98 2.85 -5.49
C ASP A 16 -1.91 2.82 -6.60
N LEU A 17 -0.75 3.39 -6.29
CA LEU A 17 0.42 3.41 -7.14
C LEU A 17 1.65 3.14 -6.28
N LYS A 18 2.50 2.21 -6.73
CA LYS A 18 3.77 1.87 -6.06
C LYS A 18 4.91 1.83 -7.06
N TRP A 19 6.00 2.51 -6.75
CA TRP A 19 7.25 2.32 -7.47
C TRP A 19 7.83 0.95 -7.15
N LEU A 20 8.48 0.35 -8.14
CA LEU A 20 9.30 -0.83 -7.89
C LEU A 20 10.55 -0.45 -7.07
N PRO A 21 11.09 -1.38 -6.27
CA PRO A 21 12.31 -1.13 -5.53
C PRO A 21 13.50 -0.90 -6.46
N PRO A 22 14.57 -0.26 -5.97
CA PRO A 22 15.78 -0.02 -6.74
C PRO A 22 16.35 -1.28 -7.38
N ALA A 23 16.92 -1.13 -8.56
CA ALA A 23 17.59 -2.19 -9.31
C ALA A 23 16.73 -3.40 -9.71
N GLN A 24 15.41 -3.23 -9.80
CA GLN A 24 14.49 -4.29 -10.22
C GLN A 24 13.50 -3.81 -11.29
N LYS A 25 13.16 -4.70 -12.18
CA LYS A 25 12.15 -4.50 -13.23
C LYS A 25 11.30 -5.74 -13.45
N ILE A 26 10.11 -5.54 -13.99
CA ILE A 26 9.19 -6.61 -14.41
C ILE A 26 9.20 -6.66 -15.93
N LEU A 27 9.39 -7.86 -16.48
CA LEU A 27 9.37 -8.11 -17.92
C LEU A 27 7.93 -8.24 -18.43
N ARG A 28 7.75 -8.21 -19.77
CA ARG A 28 6.44 -8.31 -20.44
C ARG A 28 5.65 -9.58 -20.09
N ILE A 29 6.33 -10.62 -19.67
CA ILE A 29 5.72 -11.90 -19.25
C ILE A 29 5.51 -12.00 -17.73
N GLY A 30 5.75 -10.92 -16.98
CA GLY A 30 5.59 -10.87 -15.53
C GLY A 30 6.79 -11.41 -14.74
N GLU A 31 7.87 -11.82 -15.39
CA GLU A 31 9.10 -12.25 -14.72
C GLU A 31 9.85 -11.06 -14.11
N LEU A 32 10.51 -11.32 -12.99
CA LEU A 32 11.37 -10.34 -12.32
C LEU A 32 12.78 -10.41 -12.88
N ASP A 33 13.38 -9.24 -13.12
CA ASP A 33 14.75 -9.11 -13.60
C ASP A 33 15.45 -7.95 -12.88
N SER A 34 16.77 -7.90 -12.97
CA SER A 34 17.57 -6.82 -12.43
C SER A 34 17.78 -5.71 -13.46
N CYS A 35 17.94 -4.47 -12.99
CA CYS A 35 18.29 -3.31 -13.81
C CYS A 35 19.23 -2.38 -13.06
N GLU A 36 19.89 -1.45 -13.75
CA GLU A 36 20.77 -0.47 -13.11
C GLU A 36 19.95 0.61 -12.39
N VAL A 37 18.90 1.09 -13.04
CA VAL A 37 17.99 2.11 -12.50
C VAL A 37 16.55 1.67 -12.70
N THR A 38 15.78 1.70 -11.64
CA THR A 38 14.34 1.39 -11.71
C THR A 38 13.59 2.54 -12.32
N SER A 39 12.87 2.25 -13.41
CA SER A 39 12.01 3.20 -14.12
C SER A 39 10.54 2.77 -14.12
N GLN A 40 10.21 1.69 -13.40
CA GLN A 40 8.89 1.09 -13.43
C GLN A 40 8.10 1.36 -12.16
N PHE A 41 6.80 1.48 -12.34
CA PHE A 41 5.82 1.55 -11.26
C PHE A 41 4.59 0.69 -11.59
N ILE A 42 3.86 0.31 -10.56
CA ILE A 42 2.64 -0.49 -10.65
C ILE A 42 1.45 0.36 -10.24
N THR A 43 0.37 0.25 -10.98
CA THR A 43 -0.93 0.80 -10.62
C THR A 43 -1.94 -0.31 -10.41
N ILE A 44 -2.85 -0.11 -9.46
CA ILE A 44 -4.00 -0.96 -9.28
C ILE A 44 -5.28 -0.12 -9.33
N SER A 45 -6.30 -0.65 -9.97
CA SER A 45 -7.57 0.06 -10.19
C SER A 45 -8.76 -0.72 -9.67
N LEU A 46 -9.87 -0.04 -9.44
CA LEU A 46 -11.10 -0.62 -8.89
C LEU A 46 -11.67 -1.77 -9.73
N ASP A 47 -11.30 -1.87 -11.01
CA ASP A 47 -11.70 -3.01 -11.86
C ASP A 47 -10.84 -4.28 -11.64
N GLY A 48 -10.03 -4.32 -10.57
CA GLY A 48 -9.15 -5.45 -10.28
C GLY A 48 -7.98 -5.59 -11.23
N ARG A 49 -7.68 -4.55 -12.01
CA ARG A 49 -6.60 -4.57 -12.99
C ARG A 49 -5.32 -4.02 -12.36
N LEU A 50 -4.26 -4.82 -12.41
CA LEU A 50 -2.91 -4.42 -12.05
C LEU A 50 -2.12 -4.19 -13.34
N ILE A 51 -1.48 -3.03 -13.46
CA ILE A 51 -0.74 -2.61 -14.65
C ILE A 51 0.65 -2.14 -14.24
N VAL A 52 1.66 -2.68 -14.91
CA VAL A 52 3.07 -2.26 -14.77
C VAL A 52 3.39 -1.29 -15.89
N TRP A 53 3.92 -0.15 -15.54
CA TRP A 53 4.32 0.93 -16.43
C TRP A 53 5.82 1.13 -16.38
N ASP A 54 6.41 1.54 -17.51
CA ASP A 54 7.80 1.97 -17.59
C ASP A 54 7.85 3.45 -17.97
N THR A 55 8.61 4.24 -17.24
CA THR A 55 8.83 5.66 -17.55
C THR A 55 9.85 5.85 -18.66
N ASN A 56 10.68 4.86 -18.95
CA ASN A 56 11.53 4.85 -20.13
C ASN A 56 10.68 4.57 -21.36
N ILE A 57 10.29 5.61 -22.03
CA ILE A 57 9.57 5.51 -23.31
C ILE A 57 10.62 5.17 -24.37
N ASP A 58 10.54 3.97 -24.92
CA ASP A 58 11.38 3.55 -26.05
C ASP A 58 11.01 4.39 -27.27
N THR A 59 11.79 5.42 -27.55
CA THR A 59 11.63 6.26 -28.73
C THR A 59 12.11 5.56 -30.02
N THR A 60 12.66 4.35 -29.91
CA THR A 60 13.24 3.60 -31.03
C THR A 60 12.22 2.95 -31.96
N ASN A 61 10.94 2.87 -31.57
CA ASN A 61 9.85 2.37 -32.44
C ASN A 61 9.20 3.48 -33.30
N VAL A 62 9.96 4.45 -33.75
CA VAL A 62 9.53 5.33 -34.82
C VAL A 62 9.65 4.53 -36.13
N HIS A 63 8.55 3.98 -36.63
CA HIS A 63 8.50 3.44 -37.97
C HIS A 63 8.70 4.63 -38.96
N VAL A 64 9.94 4.81 -39.38
CA VAL A 64 10.26 5.62 -40.57
C VAL A 64 9.87 4.75 -41.77
N ASN A 65 8.85 5.15 -42.50
CA ASN A 65 8.55 4.50 -43.78
C ASN A 65 9.76 4.65 -44.70
N ASP A 66 10.00 3.67 -45.58
CA ASP A 66 11.16 3.59 -46.50
C ASP A 66 11.39 4.86 -47.37
N ASP A 67 10.43 5.75 -47.46
CA ASP A 67 10.52 7.00 -48.23
C ASP A 67 11.08 8.21 -47.47
N GLY A 68 11.51 8.04 -46.20
CA GLY A 68 12.13 9.10 -45.40
C GLY A 68 11.24 10.30 -45.12
N PHE A 69 9.97 10.26 -45.47
CA PHE A 69 9.00 11.33 -45.25
C PHE A 69 8.14 10.99 -44.02
N LEU A 70 8.18 11.84 -43.01
CA LEU A 70 7.25 11.81 -41.87
C LEU A 70 5.94 12.46 -42.29
N PRO A 71 4.91 11.73 -42.73
CA PRO A 71 3.63 12.35 -43.03
C PRO A 71 3.00 12.74 -41.71
N GLY A 72 3.02 14.04 -41.36
CA GLY A 72 2.14 14.63 -40.34
C GLY A 72 2.01 13.87 -39.01
N ALA A 73 2.93 12.98 -38.72
CA ALA A 73 2.94 12.18 -37.52
C ALA A 73 3.26 13.10 -36.35
N SER A 74 2.23 13.55 -35.65
CA SER A 74 2.39 13.79 -34.24
C SER A 74 3.08 12.54 -33.71
N LEU A 75 4.27 12.70 -33.15
CA LEU A 75 4.95 11.65 -32.35
C LEU A 75 4.00 11.30 -31.21
N ILE A 76 3.05 10.42 -31.48
CA ILE A 76 2.17 9.85 -30.49
C ILE A 76 3.03 8.78 -29.83
N ASN A 77 3.85 9.20 -28.88
CA ASN A 77 4.46 8.29 -27.93
C ASN A 77 3.33 7.65 -27.14
N GLU A 78 2.79 6.55 -27.66
CA GLU A 78 1.82 5.75 -26.93
C GLU A 78 2.52 5.12 -25.74
N TRP A 79 2.16 5.56 -24.56
CA TRP A 79 2.62 4.92 -23.33
C TRP A 79 1.89 3.60 -23.19
N THR A 80 2.59 2.51 -23.49
CA THR A 80 2.02 1.17 -23.41
C THR A 80 2.43 0.49 -22.11
N PRO A 81 1.52 -0.25 -21.46
CA PRO A 81 1.88 -1.03 -20.28
C PRO A 81 2.87 -2.14 -20.62
N VAL A 82 3.85 -2.35 -19.74
CA VAL A 82 4.81 -3.45 -19.87
C VAL A 82 4.13 -4.79 -19.60
N PHE A 83 3.29 -4.82 -18.56
CA PHE A 83 2.61 -6.01 -18.11
C PHE A 83 1.23 -5.65 -17.55
N THR A 84 0.24 -6.51 -17.77
CA THR A 84 -1.12 -6.31 -17.25
C THR A 84 -1.69 -7.64 -16.77
N MET A 85 -2.33 -7.64 -15.61
CA MET A 85 -3.09 -8.79 -15.12
C MET A 85 -4.39 -8.37 -14.44
N ASN A 86 -5.34 -9.30 -14.33
CA ASN A 86 -6.60 -9.11 -13.63
C ASN A 86 -6.62 -9.99 -12.37
N ILE A 87 -7.05 -9.43 -11.24
CA ILE A 87 -7.18 -10.17 -9.99
C ILE A 87 -8.64 -10.59 -9.84
N LEU A 88 -8.93 -11.85 -10.12
CA LEU A 88 -10.28 -12.39 -10.11
C LEU A 88 -10.58 -13.14 -8.81
N LYS A 89 -11.79 -13.00 -8.29
CA LYS A 89 -12.29 -13.81 -7.15
C LYS A 89 -12.37 -15.30 -7.54
N ASN A 90 -12.94 -15.54 -8.72
CA ASN A 90 -13.09 -16.85 -9.39
C ASN A 90 -13.60 -16.50 -10.79
N PRO A 91 -13.34 -17.29 -11.84
CA PRO A 91 -13.88 -17.05 -13.18
C PRO A 91 -15.39 -16.82 -13.26
N LYS A 92 -16.16 -17.35 -12.27
CA LYS A 92 -17.63 -17.20 -12.17
C LYS A 92 -18.08 -16.18 -11.10
N ALA A 93 -17.19 -15.75 -10.19
CA ALA A 93 -17.57 -14.96 -9.01
C ALA A 93 -17.22 -13.47 -9.12
N GLY A 94 -16.70 -13.03 -10.26
CA GLY A 94 -16.34 -11.63 -10.51
C GLY A 94 -14.90 -11.28 -10.11
N ILE A 95 -14.66 -9.99 -9.94
CA ILE A 95 -13.35 -9.41 -9.62
C ILE A 95 -13.27 -9.01 -8.16
N TYR A 96 -12.05 -8.94 -7.61
CA TYR A 96 -11.80 -8.20 -6.37
C TYR A 96 -11.80 -6.71 -6.69
N LEU A 97 -12.35 -5.91 -5.77
CA LEU A 97 -12.30 -4.45 -5.84
C LEU A 97 -11.18 -3.96 -4.91
N PRO A 98 -9.96 -3.80 -5.42
CA PRO A 98 -8.83 -3.44 -4.58
C PRO A 98 -8.85 -1.97 -4.17
N THR A 99 -8.39 -1.68 -2.97
CA THR A 99 -8.24 -0.32 -2.45
C THR A 99 -6.78 0.06 -2.22
N ARG A 100 -5.92 -0.91 -1.91
CA ARG A 100 -4.47 -0.74 -1.67
C ARG A 100 -3.68 -1.92 -2.18
N LEU A 101 -2.43 -1.68 -2.55
CA LEU A 101 -1.48 -2.68 -3.04
C LEU A 101 -0.21 -2.70 -2.17
N PHE A 102 0.26 -3.89 -1.84
CA PHE A 102 1.52 -4.12 -1.14
C PHE A 102 2.31 -5.24 -1.79
N HIS A 103 3.60 -5.01 -1.94
CA HIS A 103 4.55 -6.00 -2.42
C HIS A 103 5.19 -6.72 -1.24
N VAL A 104 5.44 -8.01 -1.42
CA VAL A 104 6.23 -8.78 -0.46
C VAL A 104 7.68 -8.74 -0.89
N PHE A 105 8.55 -8.36 0.03
CA PHE A 105 9.98 -8.27 -0.19
C PHE A 105 10.71 -9.40 0.55
N THR A 106 11.84 -9.82 0.00
CA THR A 106 12.79 -10.66 0.72
C THR A 106 13.46 -9.85 1.84
N GLU A 107 14.16 -10.51 2.75
CA GLU A 107 14.96 -9.84 3.80
C GLU A 107 16.03 -8.91 3.21
N GLN A 108 16.41 -9.11 1.95
CA GLN A 108 17.34 -8.28 1.20
C GLN A 108 16.67 -7.13 0.44
N GLY A 109 15.37 -6.91 0.64
CA GLY A 109 14.59 -5.86 -0.04
C GLY A 109 14.27 -6.12 -1.52
N LYS A 110 14.42 -7.37 -2.00
CA LYS A 110 14.04 -7.75 -3.36
C LYS A 110 12.57 -8.20 -3.42
N LEU A 111 11.89 -7.89 -4.51
CA LEU A 111 10.54 -8.40 -4.78
C LEU A 111 10.54 -9.93 -4.89
N THR A 112 9.55 -10.56 -4.28
CA THR A 112 9.37 -12.01 -4.35
C THR A 112 8.44 -12.45 -5.48
N GLY A 113 7.72 -11.52 -6.09
CA GLY A 113 6.59 -11.80 -6.99
C GLY A 113 5.27 -12.03 -6.25
N ASP A 114 5.30 -12.07 -4.92
CA ASP A 114 4.10 -12.08 -4.10
C ASP A 114 3.62 -10.65 -3.87
N ALA A 115 2.31 -10.45 -3.95
CA ALA A 115 1.69 -9.21 -3.57
C ALA A 115 0.43 -9.47 -2.75
N ARG A 116 0.02 -8.46 -2.03
CA ARG A 116 -1.21 -8.44 -1.25
C ARG A 116 -2.03 -7.22 -1.63
N ILE A 117 -3.32 -7.40 -1.73
CA ILE A 117 -4.26 -6.29 -1.89
C ILE A 117 -5.20 -6.26 -0.70
N MET A 118 -5.57 -5.06 -0.32
CA MET A 118 -6.75 -4.83 0.51
C MET A 118 -7.92 -4.55 -0.41
N THR A 119 -9.07 -5.16 -0.13
CA THR A 119 -10.29 -4.99 -0.90
C THR A 119 -11.27 -4.03 -0.23
N ASP A 120 -12.27 -3.58 -0.98
CA ASP A 120 -13.38 -2.78 -0.46
C ASP A 120 -14.24 -3.53 0.58
N GLU A 121 -14.26 -4.86 0.53
CA GLU A 121 -14.91 -5.71 1.52
C GLU A 121 -14.08 -5.87 2.82
N GLY A 122 -12.91 -5.21 2.95
CA GLY A 122 -12.04 -5.32 4.11
C GLY A 122 -11.23 -6.62 4.18
N GLN A 123 -11.11 -7.32 3.05
CA GLN A 123 -10.34 -8.56 2.94
C GLN A 123 -8.92 -8.27 2.47
N VAL A 124 -7.95 -8.98 3.04
CA VAL A 124 -6.60 -9.09 2.48
C VAL A 124 -6.55 -10.30 1.57
N VAL A 125 -6.13 -10.11 0.34
CA VAL A 125 -5.95 -11.16 -0.65
C VAL A 125 -4.49 -11.16 -1.11
N GLY A 126 -3.82 -12.28 -0.91
CA GLY A 126 -2.46 -12.52 -1.41
C GLY A 126 -2.49 -13.28 -2.72
N PHE A 127 -1.58 -12.96 -3.62
CA PHE A 127 -1.39 -13.65 -4.88
C PHE A 127 0.08 -13.58 -5.31
N ASN A 128 0.48 -14.55 -6.16
CA ASN A 128 1.80 -14.54 -6.78
C ASN A 128 1.65 -14.31 -8.28
N TRP A 129 2.33 -13.29 -8.82
CA TRP A 129 2.23 -12.98 -10.24
C TRP A 129 3.32 -13.66 -11.10
N VAL A 130 4.39 -14.17 -10.50
CA VAL A 130 5.47 -14.84 -11.25
C VAL A 130 5.13 -16.30 -11.51
N ASN A 131 4.72 -17.03 -10.47
CA ASN A 131 4.52 -18.47 -10.51
C ASN A 131 3.06 -18.91 -10.69
N GLY A 132 2.12 -18.00 -10.47
CA GLY A 132 0.69 -18.30 -10.41
C GLY A 132 -0.12 -17.87 -11.64
N LEU A 133 0.53 -17.51 -12.74
CA LEU A 133 -0.17 -17.08 -13.95
C LEU A 133 -0.74 -18.27 -14.69
N ASP A 134 -2.06 -18.40 -14.74
CA ASP A 134 -2.74 -19.33 -15.62
C ASP A 134 -2.67 -18.83 -17.08
N ARG A 135 -1.71 -19.36 -17.81
CA ARG A 135 -1.47 -19.03 -19.22
C ARG A 135 -2.47 -19.71 -20.19
N SER A 136 -3.36 -20.57 -19.67
CA SER A 136 -4.32 -21.34 -20.48
C SER A 136 -5.50 -20.49 -21.00
N LEU A 137 -5.80 -19.37 -20.35
CA LEU A 137 -6.84 -18.44 -20.76
C LEU A 137 -6.25 -17.39 -21.71
N ALA A 138 -6.41 -17.59 -23.01
CA ALA A 138 -5.92 -16.72 -24.05
C ALA A 138 -6.12 -15.21 -23.73
N GLY A 139 -5.02 -14.51 -23.46
CA GLY A 139 -4.97 -13.06 -23.32
C GLY A 139 -5.35 -12.48 -21.94
N ARG A 140 -5.71 -13.30 -20.94
CA ARG A 140 -5.97 -12.85 -19.57
C ARG A 140 -5.06 -13.61 -18.61
N GLN A 141 -4.11 -12.90 -18.03
CA GLN A 141 -3.24 -13.44 -16.98
C GLN A 141 -3.95 -13.25 -15.65
N ASN A 142 -4.35 -14.35 -15.01
CA ASN A 142 -4.98 -14.34 -13.70
C ASN A 142 -4.00 -14.95 -12.69
N PRO A 143 -3.55 -14.22 -11.68
CA PRO A 143 -2.68 -14.78 -10.66
C PRO A 143 -3.45 -15.77 -9.78
N GLN A 144 -2.76 -16.79 -9.31
CA GLN A 144 -3.31 -17.69 -8.31
C GLN A 144 -3.40 -16.96 -6.96
N VAL A 145 -4.58 -16.96 -6.37
CA VAL A 145 -4.79 -16.47 -5.01
C VAL A 145 -4.15 -17.45 -4.03
N THR A 146 -3.21 -16.97 -3.24
CA THR A 146 -2.47 -17.76 -2.25
C THR A 146 -3.02 -17.62 -0.84
N MET A 147 -3.69 -16.50 -0.55
CA MET A 147 -4.18 -16.17 0.78
C MET A 147 -5.43 -15.31 0.67
N LYS A 148 -6.38 -15.52 1.59
CA LYS A 148 -7.56 -14.67 1.73
C LYS A 148 -8.00 -14.62 3.19
N HIS A 149 -8.04 -13.42 3.77
CA HIS A 149 -8.47 -13.22 5.16
C HIS A 149 -9.34 -11.96 5.31
N GLN A 150 -10.34 -12.03 6.19
CA GLN A 150 -11.16 -10.90 6.57
C GLN A 150 -10.50 -10.17 7.74
N LEU A 151 -10.01 -8.96 7.53
CA LEU A 151 -9.42 -8.14 8.60
C LEU A 151 -10.36 -7.07 9.12
N LEU A 152 -11.12 -6.43 8.25
CA LEU A 152 -11.99 -5.31 8.57
C LEU A 152 -13.44 -5.66 8.24
N TYR A 153 -14.40 -5.06 8.94
CA TYR A 153 -15.84 -5.28 8.66
C TYR A 153 -16.35 -4.36 7.55
N HIS A 154 -15.64 -3.26 7.28
CA HIS A 154 -16.00 -2.29 6.26
C HIS A 154 -14.84 -2.02 5.32
N THR A 155 -15.08 -1.19 4.31
CA THR A 155 -14.04 -0.75 3.37
C THR A 155 -12.84 -0.17 4.10
N ALA A 156 -11.66 -0.68 3.78
CA ALA A 156 -10.41 -0.17 4.33
C ALA A 156 -10.15 1.27 3.86
N LEU A 157 -10.02 2.18 4.81
CA LEU A 157 -9.69 3.58 4.57
C LEU A 157 -8.18 3.80 4.53
N SER A 158 -7.44 3.09 5.36
CA SER A 158 -5.98 3.09 5.34
C SER A 158 -5.45 1.69 5.59
N PHE A 159 -4.32 1.39 4.94
CA PHE A 159 -3.60 0.14 5.09
C PHE A 159 -2.11 0.44 4.89
N ALA A 160 -1.31 0.25 5.91
CA ALA A 160 0.11 0.62 5.91
C ALA A 160 0.95 -0.47 6.55
N GLU A 161 2.13 -0.76 5.97
CA GLU A 161 3.12 -1.64 6.57
C GLU A 161 4.02 -0.88 7.55
N SER A 162 4.42 -1.53 8.64
CA SER A 162 5.35 -0.97 9.60
C SER A 162 6.73 -0.76 8.93
N PRO A 163 7.35 0.42 9.06
CA PRO A 163 8.68 0.66 8.50
C PRO A 163 9.79 -0.09 9.24
N PHE A 164 9.52 -0.64 10.43
CA PHE A 164 10.50 -1.32 11.28
C PHE A 164 10.34 -2.83 11.32
N LEU A 165 9.11 -3.30 11.13
CA LEU A 165 8.73 -4.70 11.29
C LEU A 165 8.02 -5.20 10.03
N PRO A 166 8.78 -5.74 9.07
CA PRO A 166 8.21 -6.24 7.82
C PRO A 166 7.14 -7.32 8.07
N GLY A 167 6.01 -7.19 7.40
CA GLY A 167 4.88 -8.09 7.54
C GLY A 167 3.87 -7.68 8.62
N ILE A 168 4.15 -6.63 9.40
CA ILE A 168 3.20 -6.03 10.35
C ILE A 168 2.46 -4.90 9.67
N PHE A 169 1.13 -4.97 9.67
CA PHE A 169 0.25 -4.04 8.98
C PHE A 169 -0.73 -3.37 9.92
N LEU A 170 -0.90 -2.08 9.74
CA LEU A 170 -1.95 -1.28 10.35
C LEU A 170 -3.08 -1.09 9.34
N SER A 171 -4.25 -1.59 9.67
CA SER A 171 -5.47 -1.50 8.86
C SER A 171 -6.51 -0.72 9.61
N VAL A 172 -7.19 0.21 8.95
CA VAL A 172 -8.30 0.94 9.58
C VAL A 172 -9.50 1.01 8.67
N ASP A 173 -10.67 0.86 9.25
CA ASP A 173 -11.95 1.25 8.66
C ASP A 173 -12.63 2.32 9.54
N ARG A 174 -13.87 2.69 9.23
CA ARG A 174 -14.59 3.72 10.00
C ARG A 174 -14.81 3.37 11.47
N SER A 175 -14.80 2.09 11.82
CA SER A 175 -15.23 1.59 13.12
C SER A 175 -14.11 0.96 13.93
N GLN A 176 -12.97 0.65 13.32
CA GLN A 176 -11.93 -0.13 13.99
C GLN A 176 -10.52 0.17 13.46
N ILE A 177 -9.56 -0.13 14.32
CA ILE A 177 -8.14 -0.10 14.07
C ILE A 177 -7.63 -1.51 14.31
N VAL A 178 -6.94 -2.12 13.35
CA VAL A 178 -6.42 -3.48 13.43
C VAL A 178 -4.95 -3.48 13.12
N LEU A 179 -4.14 -4.02 14.01
CA LEU A 179 -2.75 -4.37 13.76
C LEU A 179 -2.67 -5.87 13.51
N SER A 180 -2.09 -6.27 12.40
CA SER A 180 -2.03 -7.66 11.98
C SER A 180 -0.65 -8.06 11.51
N ASP A 181 -0.29 -9.33 11.73
CA ASP A 181 0.86 -9.97 11.14
C ASP A 181 0.41 -10.78 9.92
N LEU A 182 0.92 -10.40 8.76
CA LEU A 182 0.61 -11.06 7.48
C LEU A 182 1.80 -11.88 6.95
N LYS A 183 2.83 -12.14 7.76
CA LYS A 183 4.07 -12.76 7.27
C LYS A 183 3.87 -14.23 6.87
N THR A 184 3.28 -15.02 7.72
CA THR A 184 3.06 -16.46 7.48
C THR A 184 1.59 -16.83 7.46
N ASN A 185 0.88 -16.51 8.52
CA ASN A 185 -0.56 -16.58 8.65
C ASN A 185 -1.06 -15.22 9.08
N VAL A 186 -2.29 -14.90 8.73
CA VAL A 186 -2.86 -13.63 9.18
C VAL A 186 -3.23 -13.77 10.65
N ILE A 187 -2.46 -13.13 11.51
CA ILE A 187 -2.70 -13.08 12.95
C ILE A 187 -3.11 -11.66 13.29
N GLU A 188 -4.27 -11.53 13.90
CA GLU A 188 -4.71 -10.25 14.45
C GLU A 188 -4.01 -10.04 15.80
N LEU A 189 -3.04 -9.11 15.81
CA LEU A 189 -2.25 -8.81 17.00
C LEU A 189 -2.96 -7.86 17.96
N PHE A 190 -3.77 -6.97 17.42
CA PHE A 190 -4.45 -5.92 18.17
C PHE A 190 -5.66 -5.43 17.41
N ARG A 191 -6.77 -5.24 18.11
CA ARG A 191 -7.98 -4.60 17.59
C ARG A 191 -8.52 -3.58 18.59
N SER A 192 -8.74 -2.38 18.14
CA SER A 192 -9.44 -1.36 18.91
C SER A 192 -10.70 -0.95 18.18
N SER A 193 -11.82 -0.92 18.89
CA SER A 193 -13.05 -0.31 18.39
C SER A 193 -12.88 1.21 18.39
N ALA A 194 -13.10 1.84 17.25
CA ALA A 194 -13.19 3.30 17.21
C ALA A 194 -14.35 3.75 18.12
N ARG A 195 -14.09 4.69 19.00
CA ARG A 195 -15.14 5.40 19.74
C ARG A 195 -15.95 6.24 18.74
N PRO A 196 -17.10 6.84 19.12
CA PRO A 196 -18.17 7.31 18.22
C PRO A 196 -17.77 8.24 17.06
N GLN A 197 -16.51 8.58 16.95
CA GLN A 197 -15.97 9.42 15.87
C GLN A 197 -15.21 8.55 14.89
N SER A 198 -15.70 8.49 13.66
CA SER A 198 -15.16 7.65 12.59
C SER A 198 -13.69 7.93 12.30
N VAL A 199 -12.92 6.87 12.20
CA VAL A 199 -11.54 6.90 11.70
C VAL A 199 -11.55 7.20 10.20
N THR A 200 -10.57 7.94 9.73
CA THR A 200 -10.45 8.32 8.31
C THR A 200 -9.15 7.87 7.67
N CYS A 201 -8.06 7.90 8.41
CA CYS A 201 -6.74 7.50 7.93
C CYS A 201 -5.83 7.11 9.10
N ALA A 202 -4.74 6.41 8.80
CA ALA A 202 -3.70 6.08 9.78
C ALA A 202 -2.33 6.05 9.12
N ALA A 203 -1.28 6.32 9.91
CA ALA A 203 0.10 6.25 9.46
C ALA A 203 1.03 5.84 10.61
N PHE A 204 1.99 4.96 10.34
CA PHE A 204 3.08 4.66 11.27
C PHE A 204 4.05 5.82 11.38
N SER A 205 4.62 6.00 12.56
CA SER A 205 5.79 6.85 12.74
C SER A 205 6.98 6.27 11.97
N PRO A 206 7.73 7.08 11.21
CA PRO A 206 8.94 6.60 10.52
C PRO A 206 10.16 6.47 11.43
N THR A 207 10.07 6.90 12.69
CA THR A 207 11.21 6.91 13.62
C THR A 207 10.95 6.13 14.91
N ARG A 208 9.67 5.96 15.32
CA ARG A 208 9.32 5.20 16.54
C ARG A 208 8.50 3.95 16.19
N PRO A 209 9.03 2.74 16.43
CA PRO A 209 8.39 1.48 16.08
C PRO A 209 7.03 1.22 16.74
N SER A 210 6.83 1.75 17.95
CA SER A 210 5.60 1.55 18.73
C SER A 210 4.51 2.57 18.46
N VAL A 211 4.81 3.62 17.66
CA VAL A 211 3.93 4.78 17.50
C VAL A 211 3.26 4.80 16.14
N PHE A 212 1.96 5.04 16.14
CA PHE A 212 1.19 5.37 14.94
C PHE A 212 0.14 6.45 15.25
N LEU A 213 -0.30 7.11 14.19
CA LEU A 213 -1.31 8.17 14.26
C LEU A 213 -2.58 7.74 13.55
N VAL A 214 -3.71 8.18 14.06
CA VAL A 214 -5.04 7.92 13.50
C VAL A 214 -5.80 9.24 13.35
N GLY A 215 -6.19 9.56 12.13
CA GLY A 215 -7.00 10.72 11.82
C GLY A 215 -8.50 10.42 11.95
N LYS A 216 -9.28 11.44 12.32
CA LYS A 216 -10.72 11.33 12.56
C LYS A 216 -11.56 12.31 11.75
N GLU A 217 -12.84 12.02 11.64
CA GLU A 217 -13.82 12.88 10.95
C GLU A 217 -14.04 14.25 11.62
N ASN A 218 -13.84 14.35 12.93
CA ASN A 218 -13.99 15.59 13.67
C ASN A 218 -12.75 16.51 13.63
N GLY A 219 -11.74 16.20 12.82
CA GLY A 219 -10.51 17.00 12.70
C GLY A 219 -9.49 16.75 13.82
N GLU A 220 -9.64 15.66 14.55
CA GLU A 220 -8.69 15.22 15.56
C GLU A 220 -7.71 14.18 15.04
N ILE A 221 -6.56 14.10 15.68
CA ILE A 221 -5.58 13.02 15.51
C ILE A 221 -5.39 12.34 16.86
N GLU A 222 -5.56 11.04 16.90
CA GLU A 222 -5.13 10.20 18.02
C GLU A 222 -3.70 9.75 17.83
N VAL A 223 -2.93 9.84 18.90
CA VAL A 223 -1.57 9.30 18.98
C VAL A 223 -1.61 8.01 19.78
N TRP A 224 -1.17 6.94 19.17
CA TRP A 224 -1.08 5.62 19.77
C TRP A 224 0.38 5.26 19.99
N ALA A 225 0.71 4.78 21.19
CA ALA A 225 2.02 4.28 21.55
C ALA A 225 1.84 2.94 22.27
N LEU A 226 1.96 1.84 21.52
CA LEU A 226 1.58 0.49 21.96
C LEU A 226 2.38 -0.02 23.17
N LEU A 227 3.62 0.43 23.32
CA LEU A 227 4.45 0.05 24.46
C LEU A 227 4.13 0.84 25.72
N ASP A 228 3.56 2.03 25.58
CA ASP A 228 3.15 2.88 26.71
C ASP A 228 1.73 2.50 27.16
N LYS A 229 0.80 2.41 26.21
CA LYS A 229 -0.60 2.03 26.41
C LYS A 229 -1.09 1.20 25.21
N SER A 230 -1.30 -0.10 25.41
CA SER A 230 -1.73 -0.98 24.32
C SER A 230 -3.24 -0.98 24.06
N HIS A 231 -4.06 -0.52 25.00
CA HIS A 231 -5.52 -0.63 24.94
C HIS A 231 -6.26 0.69 24.65
N GLU A 232 -5.55 1.80 24.70
CA GLU A 232 -6.13 3.14 24.44
C GLU A 232 -5.09 4.09 23.80
N CYS A 233 -5.55 5.14 23.13
CA CYS A 233 -4.65 6.16 22.60
C CYS A 233 -3.94 6.90 23.73
N LEU A 234 -2.70 7.32 23.49
CA LEU A 234 -1.89 8.05 24.45
C LEU A 234 -2.51 9.43 24.72
N PHE A 235 -2.89 10.13 23.66
CA PHE A 235 -3.65 11.39 23.72
C PHE A 235 -4.31 11.69 22.38
N THR A 236 -5.24 12.64 22.38
CA THR A 236 -5.92 13.16 21.19
C THR A 236 -5.62 14.65 21.04
N GLN A 237 -5.33 15.06 19.81
CA GLN A 237 -5.04 16.46 19.47
C GLN A 237 -5.99 16.93 18.37
N SER A 238 -6.72 18.02 18.63
CA SER A 238 -7.48 18.71 17.58
C SER A 238 -6.50 19.48 16.69
N VAL A 239 -6.54 19.22 15.40
CA VAL A 239 -5.63 19.81 14.38
C VAL A 239 -6.39 20.63 13.34
N ALA A 240 -7.68 20.36 13.14
CA ALA A 240 -8.51 21.03 12.16
C ALA A 240 -9.97 21.09 12.60
N SER A 241 -10.76 21.94 11.98
CA SER A 241 -12.23 21.97 12.13
C SER A 241 -12.94 21.05 11.14
N ALA A 242 -12.22 20.60 10.09
CA ALA A 242 -12.70 19.67 9.08
C ALA A 242 -12.08 18.28 9.30
N LYS A 243 -12.72 17.25 8.69
CA LYS A 243 -12.20 15.87 8.78
C LYS A 243 -10.75 15.77 8.32
N VAL A 244 -9.94 15.00 9.03
CA VAL A 244 -8.62 14.61 8.58
C VAL A 244 -8.79 13.59 7.46
N VAL A 245 -8.17 13.80 6.30
CA VAL A 245 -8.27 12.92 5.13
C VAL A 245 -7.00 12.10 4.93
N SER A 246 -5.86 12.71 5.20
CA SER A 246 -4.57 12.07 5.03
C SER A 246 -3.55 12.56 6.05
N ILE A 247 -2.65 11.65 6.43
CA ILE A 247 -1.53 11.92 7.31
C ILE A 247 -0.27 11.41 6.62
N SER A 248 0.76 12.25 6.55
CA SER A 248 2.04 11.87 6.00
C SER A 248 3.17 12.46 6.83
N PHE A 249 4.17 11.63 7.11
CA PHE A 249 5.38 12.08 7.77
C PHE A 249 6.43 12.49 6.74
N GLY A 250 7.21 13.52 7.05
CA GLY A 250 8.35 13.97 6.29
C GLY A 250 9.55 14.25 7.20
N VAL A 251 10.74 14.04 6.67
CA VAL A 251 11.99 14.41 7.34
C VAL A 251 12.52 15.68 6.71
N GLY A 252 12.69 16.71 7.50
CA GLY A 252 13.28 17.96 7.06
C GLY A 252 14.78 18.04 7.34
N HIS A 253 15.35 19.20 7.07
CA HIS A 253 16.76 19.47 7.35
C HIS A 253 17.05 19.34 8.86
N ASN A 254 18.21 18.78 9.24
CA ASN A 254 18.62 18.51 10.63
C ASN A 254 17.75 17.48 11.38
N ASP A 255 17.33 16.41 10.71
CA ASP A 255 16.56 15.29 11.29
C ASP A 255 15.26 15.71 12.01
N LYS A 256 14.77 16.91 11.74
CA LYS A 256 13.49 17.35 12.25
C LYS A 256 12.37 16.66 11.49
N GLN A 257 11.50 16.00 12.23
CA GLN A 257 10.33 15.35 11.67
C GLN A 257 9.16 16.32 11.55
N PHE A 258 8.49 16.27 10.42
CA PHE A 258 7.26 17.04 10.16
C PHE A 258 6.09 16.09 9.90
N LEU A 259 4.92 16.56 10.24
CA LEU A 259 3.65 15.91 9.99
C LEU A 259 2.82 16.78 9.07
N ALA A 260 2.52 16.30 7.91
CA ALA A 260 1.57 16.91 6.96
C ALA A 260 0.19 16.29 7.16
N VAL A 261 -0.81 17.12 7.37
CA VAL A 261 -2.20 16.75 7.60
C VAL A 261 -3.05 17.40 6.52
N GLY A 262 -3.64 16.58 5.66
CA GLY A 262 -4.61 17.01 4.65
C GLY A 262 -6.02 16.92 5.21
N CYS A 263 -6.79 17.97 5.04
CA CYS A 263 -8.15 18.08 5.55
C CYS A 263 -9.20 18.07 4.45
N GLY A 264 -10.44 17.74 4.82
CA GLY A 264 -11.55 17.59 3.88
C GLY A 264 -12.07 18.89 3.27
N ASP A 265 -11.67 20.04 3.80
CA ASP A 265 -11.92 21.36 3.26
C ASP A 265 -10.86 21.81 2.23
N GLY A 266 -9.89 20.94 1.91
CA GLY A 266 -8.77 21.22 1.01
C GLY A 266 -7.58 21.91 1.68
N SER A 267 -7.62 22.17 2.98
CA SER A 267 -6.47 22.72 3.71
C SER A 267 -5.38 21.67 3.93
N LEU A 268 -4.12 22.12 3.89
CA LEU A 268 -2.94 21.35 4.25
C LEU A 268 -2.25 22.02 5.41
N MET A 269 -2.09 21.31 6.51
CA MET A 269 -1.40 21.79 7.69
C MET A 269 -0.08 21.03 7.90
N ILE A 270 0.97 21.75 8.27
CA ILE A 270 2.28 21.16 8.54
C ILE A 270 2.67 21.46 9.98
N TYR A 271 2.87 20.40 10.74
CA TYR A 271 3.27 20.46 12.14
C TYR A 271 4.69 19.94 12.31
N LYS A 272 5.44 20.55 13.21
CA LYS A 272 6.67 19.95 13.70
C LYS A 272 6.31 18.86 14.70
N VAL A 273 6.81 17.66 14.49
CA VAL A 273 6.61 16.53 15.41
C VAL A 273 7.44 16.77 16.68
N PRO A 274 6.85 16.71 17.88
CA PRO A 274 7.58 16.83 19.13
C PRO A 274 8.61 15.73 19.32
N ASP A 275 9.68 16.03 20.08
CA ASP A 275 10.78 15.10 20.29
C ASP A 275 10.34 13.78 20.94
N PHE A 276 9.39 13.80 21.85
CA PHE A 276 8.87 12.57 22.48
C PHE A 276 8.11 11.64 21.52
N MET A 277 7.64 12.15 20.37
CA MET A 277 6.99 11.37 19.33
C MET A 277 7.95 10.96 18.20
N SER A 278 9.07 11.65 18.04
CA SER A 278 10.02 11.45 16.95
C SER A 278 11.29 10.72 17.36
N LYS A 279 11.68 10.80 18.64
CA LYS A 279 12.88 10.13 19.13
C LYS A 279 12.51 8.80 19.77
N PRO A 280 13.03 7.66 19.24
CA PRO A 280 12.79 6.36 19.86
C PRO A 280 13.44 6.29 21.24
N SER A 281 12.85 5.53 22.14
CA SER A 281 13.51 5.14 23.39
C SER A 281 14.60 4.11 23.12
N GLN A 282 15.49 3.93 24.07
CA GLN A 282 16.51 2.90 23.98
C GLN A 282 15.81 1.52 23.83
N ASP A 283 16.27 0.72 22.85
CA ASP A 283 15.77 -0.64 22.58
C ASP A 283 14.27 -0.75 22.21
N GLU A 284 13.61 0.38 21.82
CA GLU A 284 12.17 0.38 21.48
C GLU A 284 11.81 -0.62 20.38
N ALA A 285 12.68 -0.78 19.37
CA ALA A 285 12.45 -1.73 18.29
C ALA A 285 12.47 -3.19 18.79
N GLU A 286 13.34 -3.50 19.74
CA GLU A 286 13.43 -4.84 20.32
C GLU A 286 12.26 -5.11 21.27
N MET A 287 11.88 -4.13 22.07
CA MET A 287 10.68 -4.23 22.93
C MET A 287 9.41 -4.40 22.08
N MET A 288 9.32 -3.73 20.94
CA MET A 288 8.17 -3.89 20.04
C MET A 288 8.13 -5.29 19.40
N LYS A 289 9.27 -5.88 19.04
CA LYS A 289 9.32 -7.27 18.58
C LYS A 289 8.84 -8.23 19.66
N GLN A 290 9.31 -8.09 20.92
CA GLN A 290 8.88 -8.91 22.05
C GLN A 290 7.37 -8.75 22.30
N PHE A 291 6.84 -7.54 22.23
CA PHE A 291 5.40 -7.29 22.33
C PHE A 291 4.61 -8.07 21.26
N ILE A 292 5.05 -8.02 20.00
CA ILE A 292 4.41 -8.76 18.91
C ILE A 292 4.48 -10.27 19.13
N GLU A 293 5.61 -10.79 19.58
CA GLU A 293 5.75 -12.22 19.90
C GLU A 293 4.82 -12.67 21.04
N GLN A 294 4.68 -11.85 22.08
CA GLN A 294 3.73 -12.10 23.15
C GLN A 294 2.29 -12.14 22.64
N GLN A 295 1.91 -11.18 21.78
CA GLN A 295 0.56 -11.17 21.19
C GLN A 295 0.32 -12.40 20.29
N ARG A 296 1.29 -12.81 19.47
CA ARG A 296 1.21 -14.06 18.68
C ARG A 296 0.97 -15.29 19.55
N ASN A 297 1.74 -15.42 20.62
CA ASN A 297 1.60 -16.54 21.55
C ASN A 297 0.23 -16.56 22.24
N PHE A 298 -0.28 -15.39 22.60
CA PHE A 298 -1.62 -15.25 23.18
C PHE A 298 -2.71 -15.67 22.21
N VAL A 299 -2.67 -15.21 20.97
CA VAL A 299 -3.66 -15.57 19.94
C VAL A 299 -3.63 -17.07 19.65
N ASN A 300 -2.45 -17.67 19.48
CA ASN A 300 -2.32 -19.10 19.22
C ASN A 300 -2.87 -19.97 20.37
N GLN A 301 -2.75 -19.53 21.62
CA GLN A 301 -3.31 -20.23 22.77
C GLN A 301 -4.85 -20.12 22.88
N THR A 302 -5.45 -19.11 22.26
CA THR A 302 -6.92 -18.93 22.29
C THR A 302 -7.63 -19.62 21.14
N GLU A 303 -6.91 -20.08 20.13
CA GLU A 303 -7.44 -20.85 18.99
C GLU A 303 -7.34 -22.38 19.19
N GLU A 304 -6.64 -22.87 20.22
CA GLU A 304 -6.64 -24.26 20.69
C GLU A 304 -7.75 -24.50 21.71
#